data_94842ab2c6ada72ff9b89750ea2f57c6
#
_entry.id   94842ab2c6ada72ff9b89750ea2f57c6
#
_cell.length_a   1.000
_cell.length_b   1.000
_cell.length_c   1.000
_cell.angle_alpha   90.00
_cell.angle_beta   90.00
_cell.angle_gamma   90.00
#
_symmetry.space_group_name_H-M   'P 1'
#
loop_
_entity.id
_entity.type
_entity.pdbx_description
1 polymer ?
#
loop_
_entity_poly.entity_id
_entity_poly.type
_entity_poly.pdbx_seq_one_letter_code
_entity_poly.pdbx_strand_id
1 'polypeptide(L)'
;MTRRLRRGGLALAAAALVLTSAACGSSFDSSKAAPQKSAGPANLQVLIASSGDAETKAVTDAAAAFASSTGNKVTVTPAQDIAQQLGQAFAGGTPPDVFYVDAARFADYASVGALEPYGSKVPDANDFYQSLRSAFTYKGQLYCIPKDFSTLALEINTDLWAKAHLTDADIPTTWDQLMAVSKKLKAAGITPLATADTRDRLGAFMVENGGWLVNKDGTQATADSTQNVQALQFLQTMLKQGLAYYPKQVDAGWGGEAFGKGKTAMAMEGNWIRGAMQTDYPKIKYEVKPLPAGPAGQGTLSFTQCWGISAKSQYKDQAIKFVEAMTAKDQQLSFAKAFGVMPSRQSAKDQYLQQFPGDAPFIDGAQYAQGPVNSPKVASVLSDFDSQLGGLSGGSPQAILQRLQNNLASALKS
;
A
#
# COMPACT_ATOMS: atom_id res chain seq x y z
N MET A 1 -6.28 63.66 42.55
CA MET A 1 -5.12 63.85 43.44
C MET A 1 -3.92 63.28 42.68
N THR A 2 -3.29 64.12 41.88
CA THR A 2 -2.13 64.97 42.08
C THR A 2 -0.88 64.24 42.58
N ARG A 3 0.09 64.16 41.78
CA ARG A 3 1.45 64.83 41.71
C ARG A 3 2.50 63.78 41.45
N ARG A 4 3.42 63.93 40.60
CA ARG A 4 4.43 64.83 39.98
C ARG A 4 5.67 64.01 39.75
N LEU A 5 6.14 63.97 38.53
CA LEU A 5 7.39 64.47 37.97
C LEU A 5 8.66 64.47 38.87
N ARG A 6 9.74 63.86 38.39
CA ARG A 6 11.05 64.50 38.36
C ARG A 6 11.97 63.94 37.26
N ARG A 7 12.55 64.87 36.59
CA ARG A 7 13.56 64.85 35.48
C ARG A 7 14.99 64.68 36.03
N GLY A 8 15.88 64.23 35.17
CA GLY A 8 17.33 64.39 35.19
C GLY A 8 18.02 63.15 34.70
N GLY A 9 19.00 63.14 33.80
CA GLY A 9 19.75 64.16 33.11
C GLY A 9 20.72 63.42 32.17
N LEU A 10 21.11 64.05 31.09
CA LEU A 10 22.01 63.65 30.00
C LEU A 10 23.39 63.17 30.46
N ALA A 11 23.95 62.19 29.68
CA ALA A 11 25.38 62.15 29.35
C ALA A 11 25.55 61.51 27.96
N LEU A 12 26.04 62.30 27.04
CA LEU A 12 26.51 61.94 25.69
C LEU A 12 27.86 61.20 25.80
N ALA A 13 27.97 60.05 25.05
CA ALA A 13 29.27 59.58 24.61
C ALA A 13 29.15 59.14 23.13
N ALA A 14 29.83 59.92 22.27
CA ALA A 14 29.95 59.64 20.85
C ALA A 14 31.00 58.54 20.64
N ALA A 15 30.66 57.50 19.91
CA ALA A 15 31.63 56.56 19.34
C ALA A 15 31.30 56.33 17.86
N ALA A 16 32.29 56.51 17.02
CA ALA A 16 32.25 56.50 15.57
C ALA A 16 31.89 55.19 14.97
N LEU A 17 30.89 55.16 14.09
CA LEU A 17 30.59 54.02 13.22
C LEU A 17 31.41 54.13 11.93
N VAL A 18 32.24 53.12 11.69
CA VAL A 18 32.81 52.80 10.37
C VAL A 18 31.79 51.94 9.60
N LEU A 19 31.18 52.50 8.57
CA LEU A 19 30.32 51.78 7.63
C LEU A 19 31.18 51.04 6.61
N THR A 20 31.25 49.73 6.72
CA THR A 20 31.64 48.85 5.60
C THR A 20 30.37 48.34 4.92
N SER A 21 30.10 48.83 3.73
CA SER A 21 29.05 48.32 2.83
C SER A 21 29.43 46.94 2.29
N ALA A 22 28.85 45.88 2.85
CA ALA A 22 28.85 44.55 2.23
C ALA A 22 27.57 44.41 1.43
N ALA A 23 27.70 44.33 0.11
CA ALA A 23 26.62 44.01 -0.82
C ALA A 23 26.11 42.60 -0.55
N CYS A 24 24.87 42.46 -0.06
CA CYS A 24 24.16 41.21 -0.03
C CYS A 24 23.63 40.86 -1.43
N GLY A 25 24.38 40.06 -2.15
CA GLY A 25 23.83 39.28 -3.26
C GLY A 25 23.04 38.10 -2.70
N SER A 26 21.70 38.17 -2.74
CA SER A 26 20.82 37.04 -2.42
C SER A 26 20.78 36.09 -3.60
N SER A 27 21.70 35.15 -3.64
CA SER A 27 21.50 33.90 -4.40
C SER A 27 20.90 32.87 -3.45
N PHE A 28 19.64 32.54 -3.66
CA PHE A 28 19.02 31.31 -3.10
C PHE A 28 19.71 30.11 -3.73
N ASP A 29 20.78 29.66 -3.14
CA ASP A 29 21.38 28.36 -3.49
C ASP A 29 20.67 27.29 -2.68
N SER A 30 19.63 26.74 -3.30
CA SER A 30 18.86 25.59 -2.83
C SER A 30 19.58 24.33 -3.23
N SER A 31 20.51 23.82 -2.42
CA SER A 31 20.85 22.40 -2.32
C SER A 31 22.18 22.17 -1.59
N LYS A 32 22.21 22.46 -0.30
CA LYS A 32 23.23 21.79 0.53
C LYS A 32 22.57 20.54 1.09
N ALA A 33 22.83 19.39 0.42
CA ALA A 33 22.63 18.08 1.03
C ALA A 33 23.30 18.08 2.41
N ALA A 34 22.60 17.61 3.43
CA ALA A 34 23.17 17.49 4.77
C ALA A 34 24.48 16.70 4.67
N PRO A 35 25.55 17.11 5.39
CA PRO A 35 26.83 16.41 5.34
C PRO A 35 26.62 14.97 5.77
N GLN A 36 26.93 14.03 4.86
CA GLN A 36 26.84 12.60 5.10
C GLN A 36 27.91 12.22 6.13
N LYS A 37 27.50 11.69 7.28
CA LYS A 37 28.44 11.08 8.22
C LYS A 37 28.89 9.73 7.63
N SER A 38 30.05 9.72 7.00
CA SER A 38 30.65 8.49 6.46
C SER A 38 31.37 7.69 7.53
N ALA A 39 31.28 6.35 7.42
CA ALA A 39 32.15 5.31 7.98
C ALA A 39 32.28 5.21 9.51
N GLY A 40 31.13 5.15 10.23
CA GLY A 40 31.11 4.79 11.65
C GLY A 40 29.76 4.16 12.02
N PRO A 41 29.62 3.60 13.24
CA PRO A 41 28.34 3.11 13.73
C PRO A 41 27.27 4.20 13.70
N ALA A 42 26.12 3.88 13.10
CA ALA A 42 24.96 4.77 13.03
C ALA A 42 24.01 4.52 14.20
N ASN A 43 23.17 5.53 14.48
CA ASN A 43 22.00 5.39 15.33
C ASN A 43 20.75 5.60 14.45
N LEU A 44 20.25 4.51 13.86
CA LEU A 44 19.13 4.55 12.93
C LEU A 44 17.80 4.59 13.67
N GLN A 45 16.95 5.54 13.31
CA GLN A 45 15.56 5.60 13.74
C GLN A 45 14.69 5.00 12.64
N VAL A 46 13.93 3.95 12.98
CA VAL A 46 13.09 3.20 12.04
C VAL A 46 11.63 3.31 12.46
N LEU A 47 10.76 3.82 11.59
CA LEU A 47 9.31 3.93 11.84
C LEU A 47 8.55 2.95 10.95
N ILE A 48 7.74 2.07 11.55
CA ILE A 48 6.99 1.05 10.81
C ILE A 48 5.48 1.18 11.01
N ALA A 49 4.70 0.96 9.94
CA ALA A 49 3.25 0.75 10.01
C ALA A 49 2.99 -0.74 10.23
N SER A 50 3.16 -1.20 11.45
CA SER A 50 3.03 -2.62 11.77
C SER A 50 1.58 -3.09 11.66
N SER A 51 1.39 -4.29 11.11
CA SER A 51 0.10 -4.99 11.06
C SER A 51 -0.29 -5.64 12.40
N GLY A 52 0.61 -5.61 13.39
CA GLY A 52 0.39 -6.17 14.73
C GLY A 52 1.69 -6.54 15.45
N ASP A 53 1.53 -7.12 16.64
CA ASP A 53 2.66 -7.45 17.53
C ASP A 53 3.65 -8.44 16.88
N ALA A 54 3.17 -9.37 16.08
CA ALA A 54 4.01 -10.35 15.38
C ALA A 54 4.98 -9.68 14.40
N GLU A 55 4.52 -8.72 13.60
CA GLU A 55 5.36 -7.94 12.70
C GLU A 55 6.33 -7.05 13.49
N THR A 56 5.82 -6.32 14.48
CA THR A 56 6.65 -5.45 15.32
C THR A 56 7.80 -6.23 15.95
N LYS A 57 7.50 -7.40 16.52
CA LYS A 57 8.53 -8.27 17.12
C LYS A 57 9.53 -8.77 16.08
N ALA A 58 9.06 -9.29 14.96
CA ALA A 58 9.94 -9.86 13.92
C ALA A 58 10.89 -8.81 13.34
N VAL A 59 10.39 -7.60 13.07
CA VAL A 59 11.21 -6.48 12.57
C VAL A 59 12.19 -5.99 13.64
N THR A 60 11.78 -5.92 14.91
CA THR A 60 12.67 -5.53 16.02
C THR A 60 13.79 -6.54 16.23
N ASP A 61 13.47 -7.84 16.18
CA ASP A 61 14.48 -8.90 16.32
C ASP A 61 15.50 -8.87 15.15
N ALA A 62 15.04 -8.70 13.93
CA ALA A 62 15.89 -8.56 12.75
C ALA A 62 16.77 -7.30 12.82
N ALA A 63 16.22 -6.18 13.30
CA ALA A 63 16.95 -4.94 13.52
C ALA A 63 18.04 -5.10 14.60
N ALA A 64 17.75 -5.84 15.68
CA ALA A 64 18.72 -6.15 16.72
C ALA A 64 19.87 -7.05 16.20
N ALA A 65 19.56 -8.04 15.36
CA ALA A 65 20.56 -8.88 14.70
C ALA A 65 21.47 -8.06 13.78
N PHE A 66 20.89 -7.16 12.96
CA PHE A 66 21.66 -6.23 12.14
C PHE A 66 22.54 -5.30 12.99
N ALA A 67 21.99 -4.74 14.06
CA ALA A 67 22.74 -3.87 14.98
C ALA A 67 23.97 -4.60 15.56
N SER A 68 23.76 -5.83 16.03
CA SER A 68 24.84 -6.67 16.61
C SER A 68 25.93 -7.01 15.61
N SER A 69 25.56 -7.31 14.35
CA SER A 69 26.53 -7.71 13.31
C SER A 69 27.33 -6.54 12.73
N THR A 70 26.79 -5.32 12.82
CA THR A 70 27.38 -4.12 12.18
C THR A 70 27.94 -3.10 13.16
N GLY A 71 27.67 -3.25 14.46
CA GLY A 71 28.01 -2.28 15.50
C GLY A 71 27.10 -1.05 15.49
N ASN A 72 26.06 -1.02 14.66
CA ASN A 72 25.07 0.06 14.63
C ASN A 72 24.13 -0.03 15.84
N LYS A 73 23.44 1.07 16.13
CA LYS A 73 22.25 1.09 16.98
C LYS A 73 21.03 1.30 16.11
N VAL A 74 19.98 0.50 16.29
CA VAL A 74 18.71 0.63 15.56
C VAL A 74 17.56 0.68 16.56
N THR A 75 16.70 1.68 16.42
CA THR A 75 15.48 1.82 17.22
C THR A 75 14.28 1.69 16.30
N VAL A 76 13.49 0.63 16.49
CA VAL A 76 12.25 0.41 15.73
C VAL A 76 11.07 0.92 16.56
N THR A 77 10.24 1.75 15.96
CA THR A 77 9.03 2.32 16.56
C THR A 77 7.83 1.97 15.71
N PRO A 78 6.83 1.24 16.23
CA PRO A 78 5.56 1.07 15.53
C PRO A 78 4.76 2.38 15.58
N ALA A 79 4.27 2.82 14.42
CA ALA A 79 3.43 4.00 14.29
C ALA A 79 1.96 3.64 14.57
N GLN A 80 1.23 4.53 15.21
CA GLN A 80 -0.23 4.42 15.31
C GLN A 80 -0.92 4.93 14.04
N ASP A 81 -0.42 6.03 13.48
CA ASP A 81 -0.77 6.57 12.18
C ASP A 81 0.52 7.06 11.51
N ILE A 82 1.06 6.23 10.62
CA ILE A 82 2.34 6.51 9.98
C ILE A 82 2.27 7.75 9.08
N ALA A 83 1.14 7.98 8.41
CA ALA A 83 1.00 9.13 7.51
C ALA A 83 1.00 10.45 8.29
N GLN A 84 0.28 10.50 9.42
CA GLN A 84 0.27 11.67 10.31
C GLN A 84 1.65 11.90 10.94
N GLN A 85 2.28 10.86 11.47
CA GLN A 85 3.58 10.96 12.14
C GLN A 85 4.69 11.37 11.17
N LEU A 86 4.73 10.81 9.96
CA LEU A 86 5.68 11.24 8.92
C LEU A 86 5.42 12.67 8.47
N GLY A 87 4.16 13.07 8.30
CA GLY A 87 3.80 14.45 7.97
C GLY A 87 4.34 15.44 9.00
N GLN A 88 4.16 15.16 10.28
CA GLN A 88 4.68 15.97 11.39
C GLN A 88 6.22 15.97 11.42
N ALA A 89 6.86 14.81 11.25
CA ALA A 89 8.31 14.69 11.28
C ALA A 89 8.98 15.41 10.10
N PHE A 90 8.40 15.33 8.90
CA PHE A 90 8.89 16.09 7.74
C PHE A 90 8.72 17.61 7.94
N ALA A 91 7.57 18.06 8.44
CA ALA A 91 7.33 19.48 8.73
C ALA A 91 8.26 19.99 9.84
N GLY A 92 8.50 19.19 10.89
CA GLY A 92 9.43 19.50 11.97
C GLY A 92 10.91 19.40 11.59
N GLY A 93 11.24 18.89 10.40
CA GLY A 93 12.62 18.77 9.92
C GLY A 93 13.44 17.64 10.53
N THR A 94 12.83 16.75 11.31
CA THR A 94 13.46 15.62 11.99
C THR A 94 12.79 14.29 11.66
N PRO A 95 12.72 13.90 10.37
CA PRO A 95 12.15 12.63 9.98
C PRO A 95 13.03 11.45 10.46
N PRO A 96 12.44 10.25 10.68
CA PRO A 96 13.20 9.03 10.91
C PRO A 96 14.13 8.73 9.73
N ASP A 97 15.19 7.94 9.97
CA ASP A 97 16.14 7.59 8.90
C ASP A 97 15.52 6.63 7.89
N VAL A 98 14.79 5.63 8.40
CA VAL A 98 14.11 4.60 7.59
C VAL A 98 12.65 4.49 8.03
N PHE A 99 11.73 4.31 7.09
CA PHE A 99 10.32 4.15 7.42
C PHE A 99 9.56 3.40 6.34
N TYR A 100 8.42 2.81 6.71
CA TYR A 100 7.52 2.23 5.73
C TYR A 100 6.82 3.31 4.91
N VAL A 101 6.74 3.07 3.61
CA VAL A 101 6.01 3.93 2.67
C VAL A 101 4.97 3.09 1.96
N ASP A 102 3.72 3.46 2.14
CA ASP A 102 2.62 2.90 1.38
C ASP A 102 2.69 3.33 -0.09
N ALA A 103 2.42 2.40 -1.02
CA ALA A 103 2.51 2.67 -2.44
C ALA A 103 1.57 3.80 -2.89
N ALA A 104 0.41 3.98 -2.24
CA ALA A 104 -0.52 5.07 -2.55
C ALA A 104 -0.03 6.45 -2.09
N ARG A 105 0.96 6.51 -1.19
CA ARG A 105 1.57 7.77 -0.70
C ARG A 105 2.96 8.03 -1.25
N PHE A 106 3.53 7.03 -1.89
CA PHE A 106 4.92 7.08 -2.36
C PHE A 106 5.19 8.28 -3.27
N ALA A 107 4.34 8.51 -4.27
CA ALA A 107 4.54 9.60 -5.23
C ALA A 107 4.49 10.99 -4.58
N ASP A 108 3.66 11.19 -3.55
CA ASP A 108 3.63 12.43 -2.79
C ASP A 108 4.98 12.71 -2.13
N TYR A 109 5.55 11.73 -1.42
CA TYR A 109 6.83 11.88 -0.74
C TYR A 109 8.02 12.04 -1.72
N ALA A 110 8.01 11.27 -2.83
CA ALA A 110 9.05 11.38 -3.85
C ALA A 110 9.01 12.75 -4.56
N SER A 111 7.82 13.27 -4.86
CA SER A 111 7.63 14.53 -5.59
C SER A 111 8.17 15.76 -4.84
N VAL A 112 8.11 15.75 -3.51
CA VAL A 112 8.60 16.83 -2.65
C VAL A 112 10.04 16.63 -2.17
N GLY A 113 10.74 15.58 -2.67
CA GLY A 113 12.13 15.29 -2.30
C GLY A 113 12.31 14.81 -0.86
N ALA A 114 11.29 14.21 -0.26
CA ALA A 114 11.36 13.69 1.10
C ALA A 114 12.15 12.35 1.19
N LEU A 115 12.25 11.62 0.07
CA LEU A 115 12.88 10.31 -0.04
C LEU A 115 14.26 10.39 -0.73
N GLU A 116 15.21 9.61 -0.26
CA GLU A 116 16.47 9.32 -0.95
C GLU A 116 16.24 8.30 -2.07
N PRO A 117 16.61 8.55 -3.33
CA PRO A 117 16.50 7.57 -4.41
C PRO A 117 17.68 6.58 -4.35
N TYR A 118 17.55 5.52 -3.57
CA TYR A 118 18.65 4.59 -3.31
C TYR A 118 18.55 3.25 -4.06
N GLY A 119 17.47 3.00 -4.79
CA GLY A 119 17.23 1.69 -5.42
C GLY A 119 18.36 1.22 -6.35
N SER A 120 19.07 2.13 -7.03
CA SER A 120 20.21 1.80 -7.87
C SER A 120 21.46 1.38 -7.07
N LYS A 121 21.50 1.62 -5.77
CA LYS A 121 22.60 1.25 -4.88
C LYS A 121 22.43 -0.13 -4.26
N VAL A 122 21.23 -0.72 -4.39
CA VAL A 122 20.92 -2.05 -3.84
C VAL A 122 21.31 -3.11 -4.85
N PRO A 123 22.25 -4.03 -4.50
CA PRO A 123 22.56 -5.18 -5.33
C PRO A 123 21.28 -6.00 -5.60
N ASP A 124 21.20 -6.62 -6.76
CA ASP A 124 20.08 -7.51 -7.11
C ASP A 124 18.69 -6.87 -7.04
N ALA A 125 18.58 -5.52 -7.19
CA ALA A 125 17.27 -4.84 -7.25
C ALA A 125 16.34 -5.43 -8.32
N ASN A 126 16.88 -6.12 -9.34
CA ASN A 126 16.11 -6.80 -10.37
C ASN A 126 15.46 -8.11 -9.90
N ASP A 127 15.86 -8.66 -8.76
CA ASP A 127 15.22 -9.83 -8.14
C ASP A 127 13.84 -9.51 -7.54
N PHE A 128 13.54 -8.24 -7.28
CA PHE A 128 12.20 -7.85 -6.86
C PHE A 128 11.22 -7.86 -8.05
N TYR A 129 9.96 -8.28 -7.81
CA TYR A 129 8.94 -8.30 -8.86
C TYR A 129 8.83 -6.95 -9.57
N GLN A 130 8.73 -6.98 -10.92
CA GLN A 130 8.69 -5.77 -11.75
C GLN A 130 7.51 -4.84 -11.38
N SER A 131 6.33 -5.40 -11.10
CA SER A 131 5.15 -4.65 -10.69
C SER A 131 5.40 -3.85 -9.41
N LEU A 132 6.09 -4.45 -8.42
CA LEU A 132 6.41 -3.81 -7.15
C LEU A 132 7.47 -2.71 -7.32
N ARG A 133 8.52 -2.96 -8.13
CA ARG A 133 9.52 -1.92 -8.44
C ARG A 133 8.89 -0.74 -9.15
N SER A 134 7.97 -0.99 -10.08
CA SER A 134 7.25 0.09 -10.79
C SER A 134 6.43 0.96 -9.85
N ALA A 135 5.80 0.38 -8.81
CA ALA A 135 5.04 1.12 -7.81
C ALA A 135 5.91 2.13 -7.01
N PHE A 136 7.22 1.88 -6.92
CA PHE A 136 8.17 2.73 -6.17
C PHE A 136 9.21 3.41 -7.07
N THR A 137 8.89 3.55 -8.35
CA THR A 137 9.68 4.29 -9.33
C THR A 137 9.01 5.64 -9.62
N TYR A 138 9.75 6.72 -9.46
CA TYR A 138 9.31 8.07 -9.78
C TYR A 138 10.32 8.74 -10.71
N LYS A 139 9.85 9.33 -11.82
CA LYS A 139 10.69 9.94 -12.86
C LYS A 139 11.86 9.04 -13.32
N GLY A 140 11.59 7.75 -13.48
CA GLY A 140 12.56 6.76 -13.93
C GLY A 140 13.57 6.29 -12.88
N GLN A 141 13.48 6.75 -11.64
CA GLN A 141 14.35 6.33 -10.54
C GLN A 141 13.60 5.45 -9.54
N LEU A 142 14.18 4.33 -9.16
CA LEU A 142 13.70 3.49 -8.06
C LEU A 142 14.11 4.13 -6.73
N TYR A 143 13.12 4.60 -5.97
CA TYR A 143 13.36 5.31 -4.72
C TYR A 143 13.46 4.38 -3.52
N CYS A 144 12.61 3.38 -3.43
CA CYS A 144 12.66 2.49 -2.30
C CYS A 144 12.36 1.03 -2.67
N ILE A 145 12.88 0.12 -1.87
CA ILE A 145 12.82 -1.33 -2.11
C ILE A 145 11.54 -1.88 -1.48
N PRO A 146 10.73 -2.65 -2.25
CA PRO A 146 9.53 -3.30 -1.75
C PRO A 146 9.82 -4.23 -0.58
N LYS A 147 9.10 -4.07 0.55
CA LYS A 147 9.35 -4.93 1.73
C LYS A 147 8.71 -6.30 1.60
N ASP A 148 7.51 -6.36 1.07
CA ASP A 148 6.65 -7.53 0.89
C ASP A 148 5.53 -7.17 -0.10
N PHE A 149 4.63 -8.11 -0.36
CA PHE A 149 3.42 -7.79 -1.13
C PHE A 149 2.28 -8.75 -0.81
N SER A 150 1.10 -8.41 -1.34
CA SER A 150 -0.05 -9.27 -1.48
C SER A 150 -0.74 -9.00 -2.82
N THR A 151 -1.53 -9.95 -3.30
CA THR A 151 -2.51 -9.77 -4.36
C THR A 151 -3.86 -10.26 -3.88
N LEU A 152 -4.93 -9.99 -4.63
CA LEU A 152 -6.25 -10.57 -4.36
C LEU A 152 -6.37 -11.95 -5.00
N ALA A 153 -7.13 -12.80 -4.30
CA ALA A 153 -7.57 -14.10 -4.81
C ALA A 153 -9.03 -14.35 -4.42
N LEU A 154 -9.59 -15.47 -4.83
CA LEU A 154 -10.92 -15.94 -4.46
C LEU A 154 -10.79 -17.00 -3.39
N GLU A 155 -11.25 -16.73 -2.18
CA GLU A 155 -11.39 -17.67 -1.11
C GLU A 155 -12.74 -18.38 -1.19
N ILE A 156 -12.76 -19.69 -1.05
CA ILE A 156 -13.95 -20.55 -1.14
C ILE A 156 -14.10 -21.34 0.16
N ASN A 157 -15.21 -21.13 0.87
CA ASN A 157 -15.57 -21.92 2.04
C ASN A 157 -16.06 -23.30 1.61
N THR A 158 -15.25 -24.33 1.84
CA THR A 158 -15.52 -25.68 1.34
C THR A 158 -16.73 -26.34 2.01
N ASP A 159 -17.03 -26.01 3.27
CA ASP A 159 -18.21 -26.54 3.97
C ASP A 159 -19.51 -25.94 3.40
N LEU A 160 -19.54 -24.64 3.10
CA LEU A 160 -20.69 -24.00 2.45
C LEU A 160 -20.84 -24.43 0.98
N TRP A 161 -19.70 -24.67 0.31
CA TRP A 161 -19.67 -25.19 -1.05
C TRP A 161 -20.32 -26.58 -1.13
N ALA A 162 -19.90 -27.48 -0.25
CA ALA A 162 -20.48 -28.83 -0.12
C ALA A 162 -21.97 -28.79 0.26
N LYS A 163 -22.37 -27.86 1.17
CA LYS A 163 -23.77 -27.66 1.56
C LYS A 163 -24.65 -27.22 0.37
N ALA A 164 -24.11 -26.52 -0.59
CA ALA A 164 -24.78 -26.14 -1.84
C ALA A 164 -24.72 -27.23 -2.91
N HIS A 165 -24.18 -28.42 -2.58
CA HIS A 165 -23.94 -29.56 -3.53
C HIS A 165 -23.06 -29.16 -4.73
N LEU A 166 -22.12 -28.19 -4.51
CA LEU A 166 -21.13 -27.80 -5.48
C LEU A 166 -19.86 -28.62 -5.35
N THR A 167 -19.15 -28.76 -6.47
CA THR A 167 -17.91 -29.53 -6.59
C THR A 167 -16.78 -28.68 -7.14
N ASP A 168 -15.58 -29.22 -7.29
CA ASP A 168 -14.45 -28.52 -7.90
C ASP A 168 -14.74 -28.06 -9.34
N ALA A 169 -15.63 -28.76 -10.06
CA ALA A 169 -16.06 -28.38 -11.40
C ALA A 169 -16.91 -27.09 -11.43
N ASP A 170 -17.45 -26.68 -10.29
CA ASP A 170 -18.23 -25.45 -10.14
C ASP A 170 -17.36 -24.24 -9.75
N ILE A 171 -16.06 -24.44 -9.47
CA ILE A 171 -15.14 -23.34 -9.13
C ILE A 171 -15.06 -22.37 -10.31
N PRO A 172 -15.42 -21.09 -10.12
CA PRO A 172 -15.51 -20.16 -11.22
C PRO A 172 -14.11 -19.73 -11.69
N THR A 173 -13.87 -19.82 -13.00
CA THR A 173 -12.66 -19.33 -13.67
C THR A 173 -12.94 -18.14 -14.58
N THR A 174 -14.21 -17.77 -14.77
CA THR A 174 -14.66 -16.59 -15.53
C THR A 174 -15.78 -15.85 -14.80
N TRP A 175 -16.04 -14.61 -15.19
CA TRP A 175 -17.16 -13.81 -14.65
C TRP A 175 -18.53 -14.48 -14.85
N ASP A 176 -18.76 -15.11 -15.99
CA ASP A 176 -20.02 -15.81 -16.26
C ASP A 176 -20.19 -17.01 -15.30
N GLN A 177 -19.11 -17.74 -15.05
CA GLN A 177 -19.13 -18.82 -14.10
C GLN A 177 -19.29 -18.33 -12.65
N LEU A 178 -18.66 -17.20 -12.29
CA LEU A 178 -18.86 -16.55 -10.99
C LEU A 178 -20.33 -16.16 -10.78
N MET A 179 -20.95 -15.57 -11.79
CA MET A 179 -22.38 -15.23 -11.73
C MET A 179 -23.26 -16.49 -11.65
N ALA A 180 -22.94 -17.53 -12.40
CA ALA A 180 -23.71 -18.79 -12.41
C ALA A 180 -23.64 -19.51 -11.07
N VAL A 181 -22.43 -19.65 -10.49
CA VAL A 181 -22.26 -20.32 -9.19
C VAL A 181 -22.87 -19.49 -8.06
N SER A 182 -22.77 -18.15 -8.12
CA SER A 182 -23.41 -17.29 -7.15
C SER A 182 -24.93 -17.42 -7.14
N LYS A 183 -25.57 -17.65 -8.32
CA LYS A 183 -26.99 -17.96 -8.39
C LYS A 183 -27.32 -19.32 -7.75
N LYS A 184 -26.49 -20.35 -7.95
CA LYS A 184 -26.66 -21.67 -7.30
C LYS A 184 -26.57 -21.54 -5.77
N LEU A 185 -25.56 -20.84 -5.26
CA LEU A 185 -25.38 -20.57 -3.83
C LEU A 185 -26.59 -19.84 -3.24
N LYS A 186 -27.05 -18.79 -3.90
CA LYS A 186 -28.25 -18.04 -3.47
C LYS A 186 -29.49 -18.92 -3.46
N ALA A 187 -29.70 -19.76 -4.46
CA ALA A 187 -30.82 -20.70 -4.52
C ALA A 187 -30.77 -21.73 -3.38
N ALA A 188 -29.57 -22.09 -2.91
CA ALA A 188 -29.36 -22.95 -1.73
C ALA A 188 -29.49 -22.19 -0.39
N GLY A 189 -29.88 -20.91 -0.40
CA GLY A 189 -30.00 -20.07 0.80
C GLY A 189 -28.66 -19.66 1.41
N ILE A 190 -27.58 -19.67 0.62
CA ILE A 190 -26.23 -19.33 1.05
C ILE A 190 -25.85 -17.98 0.41
N THR A 191 -25.36 -17.04 1.21
CA THR A 191 -24.83 -15.77 0.69
C THR A 191 -23.58 -16.03 -0.16
N PRO A 192 -23.56 -15.62 -1.45
CA PRO A 192 -22.51 -16.08 -2.34
C PRO A 192 -21.14 -15.47 -2.09
N LEU A 193 -21.01 -14.14 -2.23
CA LEU A 193 -19.72 -13.45 -2.26
C LEU A 193 -19.73 -12.22 -1.32
N ALA A 194 -18.68 -12.08 -0.52
CA ALA A 194 -18.35 -10.83 0.15
C ALA A 194 -17.19 -10.11 -0.55
N THR A 195 -17.33 -8.80 -0.78
CA THR A 195 -16.28 -7.92 -1.30
C THR A 195 -16.42 -6.53 -0.73
N ALA A 196 -15.32 -5.84 -0.44
CA ALA A 196 -15.38 -4.47 0.08
C ALA A 196 -15.82 -3.48 -1.02
N ASP A 197 -16.40 -2.37 -0.56
CA ASP A 197 -16.95 -1.28 -1.36
C ASP A 197 -15.89 -0.24 -1.79
N THR A 198 -14.66 -0.68 -2.02
CA THR A 198 -13.54 0.19 -2.38
C THR A 198 -12.87 -0.22 -3.68
N ARG A 199 -12.14 0.71 -4.31
CA ARG A 199 -11.33 0.41 -5.49
C ARG A 199 -10.32 -0.72 -5.24
N ASP A 200 -9.87 -0.88 -3.99
CA ASP A 200 -8.90 -1.91 -3.60
C ASP A 200 -9.47 -3.34 -3.66
N ARG A 201 -10.73 -3.49 -3.97
CA ARG A 201 -11.38 -4.77 -4.31
C ARG A 201 -12.05 -4.68 -5.69
N LEU A 202 -12.94 -3.71 -5.87
CA LEU A 202 -13.73 -3.60 -7.10
C LEU A 202 -12.88 -3.25 -8.33
N GLY A 203 -11.70 -2.64 -8.12
CA GLY A 203 -10.73 -2.35 -9.18
C GLY A 203 -10.18 -3.59 -9.88
N ALA A 204 -10.15 -4.76 -9.24
CA ALA A 204 -9.73 -6.00 -9.90
C ALA A 204 -10.62 -6.31 -11.12
N PHE A 205 -11.93 -6.12 -11.01
CA PHE A 205 -12.85 -6.29 -12.14
C PHE A 205 -12.57 -5.30 -13.29
N MET A 206 -12.11 -4.09 -12.98
CA MET A 206 -11.69 -3.15 -14.03
C MET A 206 -10.49 -3.68 -14.80
N VAL A 207 -9.48 -4.21 -14.08
CA VAL A 207 -8.27 -4.82 -14.67
C VAL A 207 -8.63 -6.05 -15.50
N GLU A 208 -9.47 -6.93 -14.96
CA GLU A 208 -9.96 -8.13 -15.65
C GLU A 208 -10.74 -7.80 -16.94
N ASN A 209 -11.30 -6.60 -17.06
CA ASN A 209 -11.94 -6.09 -18.27
C ASN A 209 -11.03 -5.22 -19.15
N GLY A 210 -9.74 -5.13 -18.84
CA GLY A 210 -8.75 -4.36 -19.60
C GLY A 210 -8.78 -2.85 -19.36
N GLY A 211 -9.41 -2.39 -18.28
CA GLY A 211 -9.46 -0.99 -17.88
C GLY A 211 -8.57 -0.71 -16.65
N TRP A 212 -8.29 0.56 -16.43
CA TRP A 212 -7.70 1.09 -15.21
C TRP A 212 -8.00 2.59 -15.07
N LEU A 213 -7.61 3.18 -13.95
CA LEU A 213 -7.93 4.57 -13.60
C LEU A 213 -7.06 5.59 -14.34
N VAL A 214 -5.83 5.20 -14.67
CA VAL A 214 -4.86 6.00 -15.43
C VAL A 214 -4.20 5.16 -16.51
N ASN A 215 -3.61 5.81 -17.52
CA ASN A 215 -2.80 5.12 -18.51
C ASN A 215 -1.54 4.52 -17.88
N LYS A 216 -0.83 3.68 -18.63
CA LYS A 216 0.34 2.93 -18.15
C LYS A 216 1.42 3.82 -17.53
N ASP A 217 1.58 5.04 -18.05
CA ASP A 217 2.61 5.98 -17.60
C ASP A 217 2.11 6.87 -16.44
N GLY A 218 0.85 6.71 -15.99
CA GLY A 218 0.27 7.47 -14.89
C GLY A 218 0.04 8.96 -15.21
N THR A 219 0.10 9.36 -16.49
CA THR A 219 0.05 10.77 -16.94
C THR A 219 -1.33 11.24 -17.39
N GLN A 220 -2.21 10.31 -17.69
CA GLN A 220 -3.56 10.60 -18.18
C GLN A 220 -4.59 9.77 -17.45
N ALA A 221 -5.70 10.40 -17.08
CA ALA A 221 -6.87 9.71 -16.55
C ALA A 221 -7.56 8.91 -17.65
N THR A 222 -7.95 7.67 -17.33
CA THR A 222 -8.68 6.73 -18.20
C THR A 222 -9.86 6.09 -17.46
N ALA A 223 -10.31 6.73 -16.39
CA ALA A 223 -11.29 6.17 -15.47
C ALA A 223 -12.66 5.91 -16.09
N ASP A 224 -13.11 6.76 -17.03
CA ASP A 224 -14.42 6.66 -17.68
C ASP A 224 -14.42 5.79 -18.95
N SER A 225 -13.40 4.96 -19.14
CA SER A 225 -13.32 4.03 -20.27
C SER A 225 -14.51 3.07 -20.29
N THR A 226 -14.90 2.63 -21.50
CA THR A 226 -15.96 1.63 -21.68
C THR A 226 -15.71 0.38 -20.84
N GLN A 227 -14.46 -0.06 -20.74
CA GLN A 227 -14.05 -1.23 -19.96
C GLN A 227 -14.37 -1.05 -18.47
N ASN A 228 -14.01 0.09 -17.89
CA ASN A 228 -14.29 0.38 -16.48
C ASN A 228 -15.79 0.49 -16.21
N VAL A 229 -16.55 1.12 -17.13
CA VAL A 229 -18.02 1.22 -17.02
C VAL A 229 -18.66 -0.16 -17.02
N GLN A 230 -18.26 -1.04 -17.95
CA GLN A 230 -18.77 -2.41 -18.04
C GLN A 230 -18.43 -3.23 -16.80
N ALA A 231 -17.23 -3.07 -16.25
CA ALA A 231 -16.81 -3.75 -15.01
C ALA A 231 -17.71 -3.34 -13.82
N LEU A 232 -17.96 -2.04 -13.64
CA LEU A 232 -18.86 -1.58 -12.58
C LEU A 232 -20.33 -1.96 -12.84
N GLN A 233 -20.78 -2.06 -14.10
CA GLN A 233 -22.11 -2.57 -14.45
C GLN A 233 -22.28 -4.06 -14.09
N PHE A 234 -21.25 -4.87 -14.34
CA PHE A 234 -21.24 -6.28 -13.92
C PHE A 234 -21.37 -6.38 -12.39
N LEU A 235 -20.54 -5.67 -11.64
CA LEU A 235 -20.60 -5.62 -10.18
C LEU A 235 -21.96 -5.12 -9.68
N GLN A 236 -22.48 -4.04 -10.26
CA GLN A 236 -23.81 -3.53 -9.93
C GLN A 236 -24.89 -4.58 -10.12
N THR A 237 -24.80 -5.36 -11.20
CA THR A 237 -25.72 -6.46 -11.48
C THR A 237 -25.65 -7.53 -10.39
N MET A 238 -24.44 -7.93 -9.98
CA MET A 238 -24.26 -8.88 -8.90
C MET A 238 -24.83 -8.37 -7.57
N LEU A 239 -24.56 -7.11 -7.22
CA LEU A 239 -25.10 -6.48 -6.00
C LEU A 239 -26.63 -6.39 -6.02
N LYS A 240 -27.23 -5.91 -7.11
CA LYS A 240 -28.70 -5.81 -7.27
C LYS A 240 -29.40 -7.16 -7.21
N GLN A 241 -28.76 -8.19 -7.74
CA GLN A 241 -29.32 -9.55 -7.74
C GLN A 241 -29.04 -10.29 -6.43
N GLY A 242 -28.33 -9.70 -5.45
CA GLY A 242 -27.93 -10.36 -4.21
C GLY A 242 -27.00 -11.55 -4.47
N LEU A 243 -26.06 -11.39 -5.41
CA LEU A 243 -25.02 -12.36 -5.74
C LEU A 243 -23.66 -11.94 -5.16
N ALA A 244 -23.52 -10.66 -4.81
CA ALA A 244 -22.42 -10.10 -4.05
C ALA A 244 -22.96 -9.17 -2.98
N TYR A 245 -22.21 -9.03 -1.88
CA TYR A 245 -22.57 -8.20 -0.73
C TYR A 245 -21.34 -7.43 -0.23
N TYR A 246 -21.57 -6.22 0.23
CA TYR A 246 -20.58 -5.52 1.03
C TYR A 246 -20.60 -6.04 2.47
N PRO A 247 -19.48 -6.06 3.19
CA PRO A 247 -19.38 -6.68 4.51
C PRO A 247 -20.44 -6.19 5.51
N LYS A 248 -20.73 -4.88 5.51
CA LYS A 248 -21.76 -4.28 6.38
C LYS A 248 -23.16 -4.84 6.16
N GLN A 249 -23.48 -5.30 4.94
CA GLN A 249 -24.78 -5.90 4.60
C GLN A 249 -24.96 -7.31 5.19
N VAL A 250 -23.87 -7.90 5.67
CA VAL A 250 -23.83 -9.22 6.30
C VAL A 250 -23.26 -9.15 7.73
N ASP A 251 -23.38 -8.00 8.40
CA ASP A 251 -22.91 -7.71 9.76
C ASP A 251 -21.45 -8.08 9.99
N ALA A 252 -20.58 -7.60 9.11
CA ALA A 252 -19.15 -7.76 9.21
C ALA A 252 -18.43 -6.42 8.93
N GLY A 253 -17.25 -6.23 9.53
CA GLY A 253 -16.44 -5.03 9.33
C GLY A 253 -15.63 -5.08 8.03
N TRP A 254 -15.30 -6.30 7.55
CA TRP A 254 -14.54 -6.52 6.31
C TRP A 254 -14.84 -7.92 5.73
N GLY A 255 -14.40 -8.16 4.49
CA GLY A 255 -14.72 -9.40 3.76
C GLY A 255 -14.22 -10.66 4.42
N GLY A 256 -13.01 -10.66 4.97
CA GLY A 256 -12.46 -11.81 5.70
C GLY A 256 -13.21 -12.11 7.00
N GLU A 257 -13.77 -11.12 7.69
CA GLU A 257 -14.63 -11.35 8.84
C GLU A 257 -15.96 -12.00 8.42
N ALA A 258 -16.58 -11.51 7.32
CA ALA A 258 -17.79 -12.13 6.78
C ALA A 258 -17.55 -13.60 6.42
N PHE A 259 -16.44 -13.88 5.78
CA PHE A 259 -16.00 -15.21 5.39
C PHE A 259 -15.70 -16.11 6.61
N GLY A 260 -14.87 -15.61 7.54
CA GLY A 260 -14.46 -16.33 8.75
C GLY A 260 -15.61 -16.66 9.69
N LYS A 261 -16.65 -15.81 9.74
CA LYS A 261 -17.91 -16.09 10.44
C LYS A 261 -18.82 -17.09 9.69
N GLY A 262 -18.40 -17.58 8.52
CA GLY A 262 -19.20 -18.48 7.68
C GLY A 262 -20.47 -17.83 7.11
N LYS A 263 -20.50 -16.50 7.00
CA LYS A 263 -21.66 -15.77 6.47
C LYS A 263 -21.72 -15.77 4.96
N THR A 264 -20.59 -15.99 4.28
CA THR A 264 -20.49 -16.02 2.82
C THR A 264 -19.71 -17.25 2.35
N ALA A 265 -20.09 -17.80 1.20
CA ALA A 265 -19.40 -18.94 0.60
C ALA A 265 -18.08 -18.56 -0.06
N MET A 266 -17.97 -17.34 -0.54
CA MET A 266 -16.78 -16.81 -1.20
C MET A 266 -16.41 -15.44 -0.59
N ALA A 267 -15.11 -15.13 -0.60
CA ALA A 267 -14.59 -13.78 -0.38
C ALA A 267 -13.56 -13.44 -1.45
N MET A 268 -13.33 -12.15 -1.66
CA MET A 268 -12.26 -11.64 -2.50
C MET A 268 -11.34 -10.81 -1.63
N GLU A 269 -10.24 -11.41 -1.18
CA GLU A 269 -9.31 -10.82 -0.23
C GLU A 269 -7.85 -11.06 -0.63
N GLY A 270 -6.91 -10.51 0.11
CA GLY A 270 -5.48 -10.76 -0.07
C GLY A 270 -4.98 -11.83 0.92
N ASN A 271 -3.69 -12.21 0.78
CA ASN A 271 -3.11 -13.26 1.60
C ASN A 271 -3.09 -12.96 3.12
N TRP A 272 -3.36 -11.72 3.54
CA TRP A 272 -3.60 -11.37 4.94
C TRP A 272 -4.77 -12.12 5.57
N ILE A 273 -5.73 -12.60 4.76
CA ILE A 273 -6.85 -13.41 5.26
C ILE A 273 -6.36 -14.67 5.98
N ARG A 274 -5.23 -15.25 5.57
CA ARG A 274 -4.64 -16.43 6.20
C ARG A 274 -4.41 -16.22 7.70
N GLY A 275 -3.85 -15.10 8.08
CA GLY A 275 -3.61 -14.77 9.50
C GLY A 275 -4.92 -14.75 10.29
N ALA A 276 -5.95 -14.09 9.78
CA ALA A 276 -7.26 -14.05 10.42
C ALA A 276 -7.92 -15.43 10.50
N MET A 277 -7.82 -16.24 9.43
CA MET A 277 -8.36 -17.62 9.47
C MET A 277 -7.64 -18.49 10.49
N GLN A 278 -6.33 -18.33 10.65
CA GLN A 278 -5.55 -19.13 11.62
C GLN A 278 -5.80 -18.72 13.07
N THR A 279 -5.97 -17.43 13.34
CA THR A 279 -6.09 -16.90 14.72
C THR A 279 -7.55 -16.77 15.17
N ASP A 280 -8.39 -16.15 14.36
CA ASP A 280 -9.75 -15.77 14.76
C ASP A 280 -10.80 -16.79 14.32
N TYR A 281 -10.56 -17.49 13.20
CA TYR A 281 -11.52 -18.41 12.59
C TYR A 281 -10.93 -19.79 12.26
N PRO A 282 -10.25 -20.49 13.19
CA PRO A 282 -9.49 -21.73 12.90
C PRO A 282 -10.35 -22.92 12.50
N LYS A 283 -11.68 -22.82 12.60
CA LYS A 283 -12.62 -23.86 12.20
C LYS A 283 -13.05 -23.76 10.75
N ILE A 284 -12.82 -22.64 10.08
CA ILE A 284 -13.18 -22.46 8.67
C ILE A 284 -12.24 -23.28 7.80
N LYS A 285 -12.83 -24.14 6.99
CA LYS A 285 -12.13 -24.86 5.94
C LYS A 285 -12.31 -24.10 4.64
N TYR A 286 -11.22 -23.80 3.99
CA TYR A 286 -11.26 -23.03 2.76
C TYR A 286 -10.12 -23.40 1.82
N GLU A 287 -10.30 -23.05 0.57
CA GLU A 287 -9.28 -23.09 -0.45
C GLU A 287 -9.19 -21.73 -1.14
N VAL A 288 -8.04 -21.46 -1.75
CA VAL A 288 -7.76 -20.22 -2.48
C VAL A 288 -7.62 -20.54 -3.96
N LYS A 289 -8.25 -19.74 -4.79
CA LYS A 289 -8.21 -19.85 -6.26
C LYS A 289 -7.85 -18.48 -6.86
N PRO A 290 -7.28 -18.43 -8.07
CA PRO A 290 -7.17 -17.16 -8.79
C PRO A 290 -8.53 -16.47 -8.92
N LEU A 291 -8.54 -15.14 -8.99
CA LEU A 291 -9.78 -14.43 -9.34
C LEU A 291 -10.30 -14.90 -10.71
N PRO A 292 -11.62 -14.99 -10.91
CA PRO A 292 -12.20 -15.35 -12.20
C PRO A 292 -11.84 -14.35 -13.27
N ALA A 293 -11.32 -14.82 -14.40
CA ALA A 293 -10.96 -13.95 -15.52
C ALA A 293 -12.17 -13.21 -16.08
N GLY A 294 -11.97 -11.93 -16.37
CA GLY A 294 -12.93 -11.12 -17.10
C GLY A 294 -12.73 -11.22 -18.62
N PRO A 295 -13.44 -10.38 -19.40
CA PRO A 295 -13.38 -10.38 -20.87
C PRO A 295 -11.96 -10.14 -21.43
N ALA A 296 -11.11 -9.41 -20.74
CA ALA A 296 -9.73 -9.15 -21.17
C ALA A 296 -8.71 -10.17 -20.63
N GLY A 297 -9.12 -11.05 -19.73
CA GLY A 297 -8.26 -12.08 -19.16
C GLY A 297 -8.15 -12.03 -17.66
N GLN A 298 -7.09 -12.62 -17.11
CA GLN A 298 -6.79 -12.58 -15.69
C GLN A 298 -6.40 -11.17 -15.25
N GLY A 299 -6.85 -10.78 -14.08
CA GLY A 299 -6.50 -9.51 -13.44
C GLY A 299 -6.54 -9.66 -11.93
N THR A 300 -5.74 -8.87 -11.24
CA THR A 300 -5.77 -8.68 -9.79
C THR A 300 -5.11 -7.36 -9.43
N LEU A 301 -5.13 -6.99 -8.16
CA LEU A 301 -4.43 -5.81 -7.65
C LEU A 301 -3.25 -6.24 -6.79
N SER A 302 -2.18 -5.45 -6.79
CA SER A 302 -1.04 -5.63 -5.89
C SER A 302 -1.06 -4.61 -4.76
N PHE A 303 -0.75 -5.07 -3.57
CA PHE A 303 -0.62 -4.29 -2.34
C PHE A 303 0.80 -4.46 -1.83
N THR A 304 1.48 -3.36 -1.58
CA THR A 304 2.87 -3.39 -1.15
C THR A 304 3.22 -2.10 -0.41
N GLN A 305 4.19 -2.21 0.46
CA GLN A 305 4.91 -1.08 1.06
C GLN A 305 6.38 -1.21 0.73
N CYS A 306 7.14 -0.13 0.88
CA CYS A 306 8.58 -0.17 0.73
C CYS A 306 9.30 0.40 1.96
N TRP A 307 10.59 0.14 2.03
CA TRP A 307 11.51 0.74 3.00
C TRP A 307 12.00 2.09 2.47
N GLY A 308 11.31 3.19 2.83
CA GLY A 308 11.77 4.54 2.49
C GLY A 308 12.98 4.95 3.34
N ILE A 309 13.92 5.67 2.73
CA ILE A 309 15.02 6.33 3.43
C ILE A 309 14.82 7.83 3.31
N SER A 310 14.94 8.56 4.41
CA SER A 310 14.82 10.01 4.40
C SER A 310 15.94 10.66 3.59
N ALA A 311 15.59 11.59 2.71
CA ALA A 311 16.58 12.44 2.05
C ALA A 311 17.43 13.25 3.04
N LYS A 312 16.92 13.51 4.26
CA LYS A 312 17.61 14.22 5.34
C LYS A 312 18.43 13.33 6.26
N SER A 313 18.38 11.97 6.11
CA SER A 313 19.19 11.09 6.92
C SER A 313 20.69 11.38 6.74
N GLN A 314 21.41 11.44 7.84
CA GLN A 314 22.86 11.56 7.85
C GLN A 314 23.56 10.20 7.72
N TYR A 315 22.80 9.08 7.79
CA TYR A 315 23.30 7.71 7.83
C TYR A 315 22.82 6.89 6.61
N LYS A 316 22.76 7.54 5.41
CA LYS A 316 22.17 6.91 4.22
C LYS A 316 22.79 5.57 3.86
N ASP A 317 24.10 5.43 3.92
CA ASP A 317 24.78 4.18 3.57
C ASP A 317 24.46 3.06 4.56
N GLN A 318 24.36 3.37 5.86
CA GLN A 318 23.97 2.42 6.89
C GLN A 318 22.47 2.06 6.79
N ALA A 319 21.64 3.04 6.43
CA ALA A 319 20.22 2.82 6.16
C ALA A 319 20.01 1.90 4.95
N ILE A 320 20.77 2.06 3.87
CA ILE A 320 20.74 1.15 2.71
C ILE A 320 21.11 -0.27 3.13
N LYS A 321 22.21 -0.46 3.87
CA LYS A 321 22.61 -1.78 4.40
C LYS A 321 21.56 -2.39 5.32
N PHE A 322 20.87 -1.58 6.10
CA PHE A 322 19.74 -2.03 6.91
C PHE A 322 18.60 -2.55 6.02
N VAL A 323 18.23 -1.79 4.98
CA VAL A 323 17.19 -2.23 4.03
C VAL A 323 17.60 -3.51 3.30
N GLU A 324 18.86 -3.63 2.87
CA GLU A 324 19.39 -4.86 2.25
C GLU A 324 19.23 -6.06 3.19
N ALA A 325 19.55 -5.89 4.48
CA ALA A 325 19.37 -6.94 5.49
C ALA A 325 17.89 -7.30 5.69
N MET A 326 17.01 -6.30 5.80
CA MET A 326 15.55 -6.53 5.97
C MET A 326 14.90 -7.16 4.76
N THR A 327 15.46 -6.96 3.57
CA THR A 327 14.94 -7.49 2.31
C THR A 327 15.77 -8.65 1.74
N ALA A 328 16.73 -9.17 2.47
CA ALA A 328 17.44 -10.39 2.09
C ALA A 328 16.46 -11.57 1.98
N LYS A 329 16.73 -12.50 1.05
CA LYS A 329 15.83 -13.64 0.78
C LYS A 329 15.43 -14.40 2.05
N ASP A 330 16.39 -14.80 2.86
CA ASP A 330 16.12 -15.58 4.06
C ASP A 330 15.37 -14.77 5.13
N GLN A 331 15.65 -13.46 5.21
CA GLN A 331 14.92 -12.56 6.10
C GLN A 331 13.47 -12.39 5.69
N GLN A 332 13.19 -12.26 4.38
CA GLN A 332 11.81 -12.20 3.88
C GLN A 332 11.05 -13.50 4.11
N LEU A 333 11.70 -14.66 3.96
CA LEU A 333 11.09 -15.96 4.31
C LEU A 333 10.83 -16.09 5.81
N SER A 334 11.70 -15.54 6.65
CA SER A 334 11.48 -15.45 8.10
C SER A 334 10.26 -14.57 8.42
N PHE A 335 10.13 -13.42 7.79
CA PHE A 335 8.97 -12.54 7.92
C PHE A 335 7.67 -13.20 7.44
N ALA A 336 7.72 -13.90 6.31
CA ALA A 336 6.58 -14.67 5.81
C ALA A 336 6.06 -15.68 6.84
N LYS A 337 6.97 -16.36 7.52
CA LYS A 337 6.63 -17.30 8.60
C LYS A 337 6.11 -16.59 9.86
N ALA A 338 6.67 -15.43 10.20
CA ALA A 338 6.36 -14.74 11.45
C ALA A 338 5.00 -14.03 11.41
N PHE A 339 4.67 -13.35 10.29
CA PHE A 339 3.46 -12.52 10.21
C PHE A 339 2.69 -12.60 8.87
N GLY A 340 3.01 -13.59 8.02
CA GLY A 340 2.11 -14.00 6.94
C GLY A 340 2.22 -13.23 5.63
N VAL A 341 3.24 -12.39 5.42
CA VAL A 341 3.46 -11.65 4.17
C VAL A 341 4.08 -12.52 3.08
N MET A 342 3.91 -12.12 1.82
CA MET A 342 4.62 -12.74 0.71
C MET A 342 5.94 -12.03 0.43
N PRO A 343 7.02 -12.78 0.10
CA PRO A 343 8.32 -12.18 -0.21
C PRO A 343 8.25 -11.38 -1.51
N SER A 344 8.81 -10.17 -1.51
CA SER A 344 8.88 -9.32 -2.70
C SER A 344 9.99 -9.73 -3.69
N ARG A 345 10.89 -10.65 -3.29
CA ARG A 345 11.93 -11.23 -4.16
C ARG A 345 11.42 -12.44 -4.92
N GLN A 346 11.65 -12.46 -6.25
CA GLN A 346 11.29 -13.58 -7.12
C GLN A 346 12.03 -14.87 -6.75
N SER A 347 13.31 -14.75 -6.36
CA SER A 347 14.14 -15.89 -5.94
C SER A 347 13.65 -16.59 -4.66
N ALA A 348 12.77 -15.97 -3.88
CA ALA A 348 12.19 -16.56 -2.68
C ALA A 348 10.92 -17.38 -2.96
N LYS A 349 10.30 -17.26 -4.16
CA LYS A 349 8.99 -17.83 -4.49
C LYS A 349 8.88 -19.32 -4.20
N ASP A 350 9.80 -20.13 -4.75
CA ASP A 350 9.71 -21.59 -4.64
C ASP A 350 9.82 -22.05 -3.18
N GLN A 351 10.74 -21.46 -2.42
CA GLN A 351 10.93 -21.79 -1.01
C GLN A 351 9.73 -21.31 -0.16
N TYR A 352 9.13 -20.18 -0.52
CA TYR A 352 7.89 -19.71 0.10
C TYR A 352 6.74 -20.69 -0.15
N LEU A 353 6.54 -21.13 -1.40
CA LEU A 353 5.46 -22.06 -1.76
C LEU A 353 5.65 -23.46 -1.17
N GLN A 354 6.89 -23.90 -0.90
CA GLN A 354 7.12 -25.12 -0.12
C GLN A 354 6.56 -25.02 1.30
N GLN A 355 6.61 -23.83 1.91
CA GLN A 355 6.08 -23.61 3.26
C GLN A 355 4.58 -23.29 3.25
N PHE A 356 4.08 -22.61 2.23
CA PHE A 356 2.72 -22.12 2.11
C PHE A 356 2.12 -22.44 0.75
N PRO A 357 1.87 -23.73 0.43
CA PRO A 357 1.40 -24.14 -0.90
C PRO A 357 0.01 -23.57 -1.24
N GLY A 358 -0.83 -23.28 -0.24
CA GLY A 358 -2.15 -22.66 -0.42
C GLY A 358 -2.09 -21.21 -0.91
N ASP A 359 -0.93 -20.55 -0.81
CA ASP A 359 -0.76 -19.16 -1.24
C ASP A 359 -0.34 -19.02 -2.73
N ALA A 360 -0.26 -20.13 -3.48
CA ALA A 360 0.11 -20.11 -4.90
C ALA A 360 -0.74 -19.12 -5.73
N PRO A 361 -2.08 -19.05 -5.59
CA PRO A 361 -2.89 -18.11 -6.35
C PRO A 361 -2.54 -16.64 -6.08
N PHE A 362 -2.15 -16.31 -4.85
CA PHE A 362 -1.74 -14.95 -4.49
C PHE A 362 -0.39 -14.59 -5.12
N ILE A 363 0.63 -15.44 -4.94
CA ILE A 363 1.98 -15.12 -5.41
C ILE A 363 2.08 -15.19 -6.96
N ASP A 364 1.32 -16.07 -7.60
CA ASP A 364 1.24 -16.14 -9.06
C ASP A 364 0.54 -14.91 -9.64
N GLY A 365 -0.40 -14.32 -8.90
CA GLY A 365 -1.06 -13.07 -9.22
C GLY A 365 -0.09 -11.91 -9.47
N ALA A 366 1.10 -11.92 -8.88
CA ALA A 366 2.12 -10.89 -9.10
C ALA A 366 2.52 -10.69 -10.59
N GLN A 367 2.31 -11.70 -11.44
CA GLN A 367 2.65 -11.66 -12.86
C GLN A 367 1.71 -10.75 -13.67
N TYR A 368 0.45 -10.59 -13.23
CA TYR A 368 -0.59 -9.81 -13.91
C TYR A 368 -1.30 -8.80 -12.99
N ALA A 369 -0.73 -8.56 -11.81
CA ALA A 369 -1.31 -7.61 -10.86
C ALA A 369 -1.12 -6.17 -11.32
N GLN A 370 -2.19 -5.38 -11.21
CA GLN A 370 -2.17 -3.94 -11.36
C GLN A 370 -1.75 -3.28 -10.05
N GLY A 371 -0.72 -2.47 -10.10
CA GLY A 371 -0.30 -1.62 -8.98
C GLY A 371 -1.25 -0.44 -8.76
N PRO A 372 -1.11 0.25 -7.62
CA PRO A 372 -1.88 1.46 -7.31
C PRO A 372 -1.57 2.59 -8.31
N VAL A 373 -2.43 3.61 -8.32
CA VAL A 373 -2.15 4.86 -9.05
C VAL A 373 -0.97 5.55 -8.40
N ASN A 374 0.16 5.60 -9.11
CA ASN A 374 1.41 6.17 -8.62
C ASN A 374 1.60 7.61 -9.16
N SER A 375 0.79 8.55 -8.69
CA SER A 375 0.87 9.97 -9.06
C SER A 375 0.66 10.84 -7.83
N PRO A 376 1.37 11.98 -7.73
CA PRO A 376 1.15 12.89 -6.60
C PRO A 376 -0.26 13.50 -6.60
N LYS A 377 -0.74 13.91 -5.45
CA LYS A 377 -1.99 14.66 -5.25
C LYS A 377 -3.29 13.93 -5.62
N VAL A 378 -3.24 12.63 -5.90
CA VAL A 378 -4.44 11.84 -6.25
C VAL A 378 -5.16 11.23 -5.05
N ALA A 379 -4.57 11.22 -3.87
CA ALA A 379 -5.08 10.51 -2.71
C ALA A 379 -6.52 10.91 -2.32
N SER A 380 -6.84 12.22 -2.30
CA SER A 380 -8.19 12.70 -1.99
C SER A 380 -9.21 12.36 -3.09
N VAL A 381 -8.79 12.35 -4.35
CA VAL A 381 -9.61 11.96 -5.50
C VAL A 381 -9.98 10.48 -5.42
N LEU A 382 -9.00 9.64 -5.07
CA LEU A 382 -9.24 8.20 -4.91
C LEU A 382 -10.12 7.89 -3.69
N SER A 383 -9.97 8.64 -2.59
CA SER A 383 -10.84 8.51 -1.42
C SER A 383 -12.30 8.91 -1.72
N ASP A 384 -12.52 9.97 -2.51
CA ASP A 384 -13.86 10.35 -2.99
C ASP A 384 -14.47 9.24 -3.87
N PHE A 385 -13.66 8.63 -4.74
CA PHE A 385 -14.11 7.50 -5.55
C PHE A 385 -14.55 6.30 -4.69
N ASP A 386 -13.74 5.90 -3.69
CA ASP A 386 -14.12 4.82 -2.76
C ASP A 386 -15.45 5.12 -2.07
N SER A 387 -15.65 6.36 -1.63
CA SER A 387 -16.92 6.76 -1.01
C SER A 387 -18.13 6.61 -1.94
N GLN A 388 -17.95 6.81 -3.26
CA GLN A 388 -19.01 6.64 -4.25
C GLN A 388 -19.29 5.16 -4.56
N LEU A 389 -18.28 4.29 -4.51
CA LEU A 389 -18.42 2.86 -4.74
C LEU A 389 -19.34 2.19 -3.71
N GLY A 390 -19.39 2.70 -2.47
CA GLY A 390 -20.35 2.27 -1.47
C GLY A 390 -21.82 2.42 -1.91
N GLY A 391 -22.12 3.36 -2.81
CA GLY A 391 -23.44 3.58 -3.39
C GLY A 391 -23.68 2.88 -4.75
N LEU A 392 -22.76 2.04 -5.22
CA LEU A 392 -22.80 1.49 -6.59
C LEU A 392 -24.10 0.73 -6.91
N SER A 393 -24.70 0.03 -5.96
CA SER A 393 -25.93 -0.74 -6.19
C SER A 393 -27.10 0.15 -6.67
N GLY A 394 -27.20 1.41 -6.20
CA GLY A 394 -28.24 2.37 -6.59
C GLY A 394 -27.75 3.45 -7.54
N GLY A 395 -26.44 3.64 -7.67
CA GLY A 395 -25.82 4.71 -8.44
C GLY A 395 -25.71 4.42 -9.93
N SER A 396 -25.16 5.38 -10.67
CA SER A 396 -24.82 5.22 -12.10
C SER A 396 -23.31 4.95 -12.21
N PRO A 397 -22.87 3.76 -12.68
CA PRO A 397 -21.47 3.48 -12.95
C PRO A 397 -20.81 4.54 -13.83
N GLN A 398 -21.49 4.96 -14.89
CA GLN A 398 -21.01 6.01 -15.79
C GLN A 398 -20.78 7.34 -15.06
N ALA A 399 -21.72 7.78 -14.22
CA ALA A 399 -21.60 9.06 -13.51
C ALA A 399 -20.48 9.03 -12.45
N ILE A 400 -20.33 7.91 -11.74
CA ILE A 400 -19.25 7.69 -10.77
C ILE A 400 -17.89 7.81 -11.47
N LEU A 401 -17.71 7.10 -12.58
CA LEU A 401 -16.44 7.09 -13.31
C LEU A 401 -16.16 8.40 -14.03
N GLN A 402 -17.18 9.09 -14.56
CA GLN A 402 -17.01 10.42 -15.16
C GLN A 402 -16.54 11.45 -14.13
N ARG A 403 -17.08 11.41 -12.90
CA ARG A 403 -16.63 12.29 -11.82
C ARG A 403 -15.17 11.97 -11.45
N LEU A 404 -14.82 10.69 -11.33
CA LEU A 404 -13.44 10.28 -11.11
C LEU A 404 -12.50 10.76 -12.21
N GLN A 405 -12.90 10.57 -13.49
CA GLN A 405 -12.16 11.01 -14.68
C GLN A 405 -11.80 12.49 -14.59
N ASN A 406 -12.80 13.34 -14.33
CA ASN A 406 -12.62 14.77 -14.26
C ASN A 406 -11.69 15.19 -13.13
N ASN A 407 -11.85 14.59 -11.96
CA ASN A 407 -11.04 14.87 -10.78
C ASN A 407 -9.59 14.38 -10.96
N LEU A 408 -9.37 13.17 -11.50
CA LEU A 408 -8.04 12.67 -11.82
C LEU A 408 -7.35 13.51 -12.89
N ALA A 409 -8.06 13.85 -13.96
CA ALA A 409 -7.51 14.69 -15.03
C ALA A 409 -7.06 16.08 -14.51
N SER A 410 -7.75 16.62 -13.51
CA SER A 410 -7.36 17.86 -12.85
C SER A 410 -6.13 17.66 -11.93
N ALA A 411 -6.11 16.60 -11.13
CA ALA A 411 -5.00 16.32 -10.21
C ALA A 411 -3.69 16.01 -10.96
N LEU A 412 -3.76 15.28 -12.07
CA LEU A 412 -2.59 14.92 -12.88
C LEU A 412 -1.94 16.09 -13.63
N LYS A 413 -2.64 17.23 -13.79
CA LYS A 413 -2.12 18.45 -14.42
C LYS A 413 -1.48 19.41 -13.41
N SER A 414 -1.68 19.24 -12.12
CA SER A 414 -1.24 20.13 -11.04
C SER A 414 0.08 19.67 -10.43
#